data_8b93d6381e98495658fef6d56001e4b6
#
_entry.id   8b93d6381e98495658fef6d56001e4b6
#
_cell.length_a   1.000
_cell.length_b   1.000
_cell.length_c   1.000
_cell.angle_alpha   90.00
_cell.angle_beta   90.00
_cell.angle_gamma   90.00
#
_symmetry.space_group_name_H-M   'P 1'
#
loop_
_entity.id
_entity.type
_entity.pdbx_description
1 polymer ?
#
loop_
_entity_poly.entity_id
_entity_poly.type
_entity_poly.pdbx_seq_one_letter_code
_entity_poly.pdbx_strand_id
1 'polypeptide(L)'
;MKKIFSIIISLFTSLLTFSQANDLSLQGIIDFDLISVGYTGKAIHLVANANIPDLSICGIGVANNASGGDGQEYTFPVMSVSAGDHILLARDSSVLSNYFDVCFLDFDHVLNASNAISQNGNDAIELFFDGIIIETFGDVKVDGTGTAWEYLDSWAYKDPSGSVSFSGGNWILGSIGCTSGSVTTQTSSCPYPFCITINYTDHKQSTVLAIYPNPSRDYIIIDGDMNN
;
A
#
# COMPACT_ATOMS: atom_id res chain seq x y z
N MET A 1 60.52 38.77 9.42
CA MET A 1 59.91 37.76 8.56
C MET A 1 58.73 37.16 9.32
N LYS A 2 57.49 37.58 8.98
CA LYS A 2 56.26 37.03 9.59
C LYS A 2 55.77 35.87 8.73
N LYS A 3 55.74 34.68 9.29
CA LYS A 3 55.16 33.49 8.64
C LYS A 3 53.64 33.55 8.79
N ILE A 4 52.92 33.68 7.68
CA ILE A 4 51.46 33.59 7.61
C ILE A 4 51.14 32.10 7.51
N PHE A 5 50.49 31.53 8.54
CA PHE A 5 49.92 30.20 8.52
C PHE A 5 48.53 30.32 7.89
N SER A 6 48.36 29.81 6.67
CA SER A 6 47.08 29.69 6.00
C SER A 6 46.43 28.38 6.45
N ILE A 7 45.38 28.48 7.26
CA ILE A 7 44.53 27.32 7.63
C ILE A 7 43.49 27.17 6.52
N ILE A 8 43.63 26.12 5.69
CA ILE A 8 42.62 25.69 4.74
C ILE A 8 41.63 24.84 5.53
N ILE A 9 40.46 25.43 5.84
CA ILE A 9 39.31 24.70 6.36
C ILE A 9 38.64 24.06 5.14
N SER A 10 38.88 22.75 4.93
CA SER A 10 38.17 21.95 3.97
C SER A 10 36.77 21.66 4.53
N LEU A 11 35.78 22.37 4.02
CA LEU A 11 34.37 22.10 4.31
C LEU A 11 33.96 20.85 3.52
N PHE A 12 34.02 19.70 4.16
CA PHE A 12 33.42 18.46 3.64
C PHE A 12 31.89 18.60 3.77
N THR A 13 31.23 19.19 2.79
CA THR A 13 29.79 19.00 2.59
C THR A 13 29.61 17.60 2.02
N SER A 14 29.22 16.65 2.87
CA SER A 14 28.66 15.39 2.41
C SER A 14 27.36 15.72 1.67
N LEU A 15 27.42 15.74 0.35
CA LEU A 15 26.24 15.63 -0.50
C LEU A 15 25.67 14.23 -0.24
N LEU A 16 24.73 14.14 0.70
CA LEU A 16 23.80 13.02 0.73
C LEU A 16 22.94 13.16 -0.52
N THR A 17 23.33 12.51 -1.60
CA THR A 17 22.47 12.31 -2.76
C THR A 17 21.41 11.31 -2.33
N PHE A 18 20.30 11.81 -1.83
CA PHE A 18 19.14 11.02 -1.57
C PHE A 18 18.53 10.65 -2.93
N SER A 19 18.68 9.40 -3.33
CA SER A 19 17.86 8.78 -4.37
C SER A 19 16.52 8.40 -3.73
N GLN A 20 15.74 9.38 -3.27
CA GLN A 20 14.52 9.14 -2.49
C GLN A 20 13.27 8.93 -3.36
N ALA A 21 13.38 9.10 -4.67
CA ALA A 21 12.23 8.99 -5.58
C ALA A 21 11.62 7.57 -5.70
N ASN A 22 12.23 6.57 -5.07
CA ASN A 22 11.77 5.17 -5.13
C ASN A 22 11.59 4.52 -3.75
N ASP A 23 11.69 5.28 -2.66
CA ASP A 23 11.62 4.72 -1.30
C ASP A 23 10.20 4.29 -0.93
N LEU A 24 9.17 4.93 -1.52
CA LEU A 24 7.77 4.56 -1.41
C LEU A 24 7.18 4.44 -2.81
N SER A 25 6.29 3.51 -3.04
CA SER A 25 5.61 3.34 -4.33
C SER A 25 4.15 2.96 -4.16
N LEU A 26 3.34 3.33 -5.16
CA LEU A 26 1.98 2.83 -5.31
C LEU A 26 2.04 1.34 -5.64
N GLN A 27 1.25 0.52 -4.96
CA GLN A 27 1.13 -0.92 -5.21
C GLN A 27 -0.26 -1.28 -5.70
N GLY A 28 -1.29 -0.59 -5.22
CA GLY A 28 -2.66 -0.84 -5.64
C GLY A 28 -3.56 0.38 -5.47
N ILE A 29 -4.53 0.51 -6.38
CA ILE A 29 -5.59 1.50 -6.33
C ILE A 29 -6.90 0.75 -6.24
N ILE A 30 -7.75 1.10 -5.29
CA ILE A 30 -8.91 0.31 -4.90
C ILE A 30 -10.16 1.17 -4.92
N ASP A 31 -11.21 0.65 -5.58
CA ASP A 31 -12.55 1.21 -5.61
C ASP A 31 -13.57 0.06 -5.51
N PHE A 32 -13.69 -0.55 -4.34
CA PHE A 32 -14.61 -1.66 -4.11
C PHE A 32 -16.05 -1.18 -3.94
N ASP A 33 -16.98 -1.83 -4.67
CA ASP A 33 -18.42 -1.67 -4.44
C ASP A 33 -18.90 -2.60 -3.32
N LEU A 34 -18.92 -2.08 -2.11
CA LEU A 34 -19.30 -2.81 -0.90
C LEU A 34 -20.77 -2.61 -0.57
N ILE A 35 -21.55 -3.71 -0.51
CA ILE A 35 -23.01 -3.75 -0.40
C ILE A 35 -23.61 -2.87 0.73
N SER A 36 -22.84 -2.56 1.77
CA SER A 36 -23.43 -1.98 2.99
C SER A 36 -23.10 -0.51 3.23
N VAL A 37 -22.19 0.13 2.48
CA VAL A 37 -21.57 1.38 2.92
C VAL A 37 -21.26 2.43 1.84
N GLY A 38 -21.69 2.25 0.62
CA GLY A 38 -21.48 3.26 -0.43
C GLY A 38 -20.00 3.52 -0.73
N TYR A 39 -19.59 4.78 -0.80
CA TYR A 39 -18.25 5.21 -1.24
C TYR A 39 -17.08 4.90 -0.29
N THR A 40 -17.24 3.99 0.66
CA THR A 40 -16.23 3.72 1.69
C THR A 40 -15.23 2.61 1.36
N GLY A 41 -15.49 1.82 0.29
CA GLY A 41 -14.61 0.74 -0.17
C GLY A 41 -13.34 1.20 -0.90
N LYS A 42 -12.92 2.45 -0.70
CA LYS A 42 -11.80 3.07 -1.41
C LYS A 42 -10.52 3.00 -0.58
N ALA A 43 -9.41 2.67 -1.24
CA ALA A 43 -8.11 2.70 -0.61
C ALA A 43 -6.98 2.87 -1.64
N ILE A 44 -5.80 3.20 -1.14
CA ILE A 44 -4.54 3.19 -1.86
C ILE A 44 -3.59 2.28 -1.08
N HIS A 45 -3.06 1.28 -1.75
CA HIS A 45 -2.07 0.37 -1.21
C HIS A 45 -0.68 0.84 -1.67
N LEU A 46 0.22 1.02 -0.71
CA LEU A 46 1.60 1.42 -0.97
C LEU A 46 2.56 0.37 -0.42
N VAL A 47 3.77 0.35 -0.96
CA VAL A 47 4.88 -0.46 -0.43
C VAL A 47 6.10 0.42 -0.19
N ALA A 48 6.72 0.26 0.98
CA ALA A 48 7.97 0.89 1.31
C ALA A 48 9.13 0.07 0.68
N ASN A 49 9.85 0.65 -0.26
CA ASN A 49 11.00 0.00 -0.90
C ASN A 49 12.30 0.18 -0.12
N ALA A 50 12.30 1.10 0.84
CA ALA A 50 13.41 1.39 1.75
C ALA A 50 12.86 1.75 3.14
N ASN A 51 13.76 1.82 4.14
CA ASN A 51 13.40 2.35 5.45
C ASN A 51 13.15 3.86 5.36
N ILE A 52 11.95 4.31 5.72
CA ILE A 52 11.57 5.73 5.77
C ILE A 52 11.40 6.11 7.24
N PRO A 53 12.28 6.92 7.80
CA PRO A 53 12.23 7.26 9.23
C PRO A 53 11.06 8.20 9.59
N ASP A 54 10.57 8.97 8.63
CA ASP A 54 9.43 9.88 8.80
C ASP A 54 8.59 9.90 7.53
N LEU A 55 7.43 9.23 7.58
CA LEU A 55 6.52 9.12 6.45
C LEU A 55 5.77 10.45 6.15
N SER A 56 5.80 11.42 7.06
CA SER A 56 5.10 12.71 6.89
C SER A 56 5.63 13.58 5.74
N ILE A 57 6.78 13.21 5.17
CA ILE A 57 7.32 13.83 3.95
C ILE A 57 6.60 13.33 2.68
N CYS A 58 5.80 12.27 2.80
CA CYS A 58 5.04 11.67 1.71
C CYS A 58 3.57 12.11 1.76
N GLY A 59 2.90 12.01 0.63
CA GLY A 59 1.48 12.31 0.52
C GLY A 59 0.84 11.75 -0.74
N ILE A 60 -0.48 11.87 -0.79
CA ILE A 60 -1.32 11.42 -1.90
C ILE A 60 -2.16 12.58 -2.42
N GLY A 61 -2.36 12.65 -3.73
CA GLY A 61 -3.36 13.45 -4.40
C GLY A 61 -4.23 12.60 -5.32
N VAL A 62 -5.48 13.00 -5.51
CA VAL A 62 -6.46 12.35 -6.38
C VAL A 62 -6.93 13.34 -7.45
N ALA A 63 -6.58 13.09 -8.70
CA ALA A 63 -7.02 13.94 -9.82
C ALA A 63 -8.41 13.50 -10.30
N ASN A 64 -9.45 14.11 -9.72
CA ASN A 64 -10.83 13.76 -10.00
C ASN A 64 -11.27 14.18 -11.42
N ASN A 65 -11.83 13.24 -12.20
CA ASN A 65 -12.54 13.48 -13.47
C ASN A 65 -11.77 14.41 -14.46
N ALA A 66 -10.50 14.13 -14.69
CA ALA A 66 -9.65 14.89 -15.62
C ALA A 66 -9.45 16.39 -15.25
N SER A 67 -9.67 16.75 -13.99
CA SER A 67 -9.49 18.14 -13.54
C SER A 67 -8.03 18.60 -13.54
N GLY A 68 -7.09 17.69 -13.76
CA GLY A 68 -5.67 17.88 -13.53
C GLY A 68 -5.32 17.59 -12.07
N GLY A 69 -4.04 17.44 -11.78
CA GLY A 69 -3.58 17.36 -10.40
C GLY A 69 -3.75 18.73 -9.72
N ASP A 70 -4.41 18.76 -8.58
CA ASP A 70 -4.60 19.96 -7.75
C ASP A 70 -3.68 19.96 -6.52
N GLY A 71 -2.78 18.99 -6.45
CA GLY A 71 -1.74 18.87 -5.43
C GLY A 71 -1.99 17.77 -4.43
N GLN A 72 -1.22 17.80 -3.36
CA GLN A 72 -1.28 16.82 -2.28
C GLN A 72 -2.50 17.09 -1.39
N GLU A 73 -3.41 16.11 -1.28
CA GLU A 73 -4.64 16.21 -0.50
C GLU A 73 -4.53 15.46 0.86
N TYR A 74 -3.66 14.46 0.93
CA TYR A 74 -3.35 13.73 2.13
C TYR A 74 -1.86 13.77 2.43
N THR A 75 -1.51 14.09 3.67
CA THR A 75 -0.15 13.97 4.21
C THR A 75 -0.11 12.83 5.20
N PHE A 76 0.84 11.92 5.06
CA PHE A 76 0.99 10.82 6.02
C PHE A 76 1.36 11.34 7.41
N PRO A 77 1.01 10.64 8.48
CA PRO A 77 1.42 11.01 9.83
C PRO A 77 2.93 10.84 10.04
N VAL A 78 3.47 11.49 11.08
CA VAL A 78 4.83 11.26 11.57
C VAL A 78 4.92 9.83 12.08
N MET A 79 5.53 8.95 11.31
CA MET A 79 5.78 7.55 11.66
C MET A 79 6.92 7.01 10.82
N SER A 80 7.61 5.97 11.31
CA SER A 80 8.60 5.24 10.53
C SER A 80 7.99 4.01 9.89
N VAL A 81 8.48 3.64 8.71
CA VAL A 81 8.17 2.38 8.02
C VAL A 81 9.46 1.70 7.60
N SER A 82 9.46 0.38 7.52
CA SER A 82 10.59 -0.44 7.13
C SER A 82 10.49 -0.86 5.65
N ALA A 83 11.61 -1.16 5.04
CA ALA A 83 11.61 -1.74 3.70
C ALA A 83 10.81 -3.05 3.66
N GLY A 84 9.87 -3.14 2.74
CA GLY A 84 8.95 -4.27 2.59
C GLY A 84 7.61 -4.06 3.28
N ASP A 85 7.43 -3.03 4.11
CA ASP A 85 6.15 -2.77 4.76
C ASP A 85 5.07 -2.42 3.72
N HIS A 86 3.90 -3.03 3.88
CA HIS A 86 2.69 -2.74 3.13
C HIS A 86 1.79 -1.79 3.91
N ILE A 87 1.44 -0.67 3.28
CA ILE A 87 0.65 0.40 3.89
C ILE A 87 -0.69 0.49 3.17
N LEU A 88 -1.80 0.33 3.89
CA LEU A 88 -3.14 0.55 3.38
C LEU A 88 -3.64 1.93 3.84
N LEU A 89 -3.74 2.87 2.91
CA LEU A 89 -4.40 4.14 3.13
C LEU A 89 -5.87 3.99 2.74
N ALA A 90 -6.73 3.79 3.70
CA ALA A 90 -8.15 3.52 3.52
C ALA A 90 -8.99 4.79 3.66
N ARG A 91 -10.08 4.91 2.90
CA ARG A 91 -11.10 5.92 3.19
C ARG A 91 -11.77 5.63 4.53
N ASP A 92 -12.10 4.34 4.76
CA ASP A 92 -12.63 3.81 6.03
C ASP A 92 -12.06 2.40 6.26
N SER A 93 -11.11 2.28 7.16
CA SER A 93 -10.44 1.02 7.45
C SER A 93 -11.36 -0.02 8.11
N SER A 94 -12.39 0.43 8.83
CA SER A 94 -13.33 -0.48 9.51
C SER A 94 -14.16 -1.28 8.50
N VAL A 95 -14.48 -0.68 7.37
CA VAL A 95 -15.19 -1.32 6.28
C VAL A 95 -14.29 -2.29 5.54
N LEU A 96 -13.07 -1.85 5.23
CA LEU A 96 -12.09 -2.67 4.51
C LEU A 96 -11.59 -3.86 5.35
N SER A 97 -11.53 -3.75 6.68
CA SER A 97 -11.16 -4.87 7.55
C SER A 97 -12.12 -6.06 7.40
N ASN A 98 -13.42 -5.80 7.24
CA ASN A 98 -14.40 -6.85 7.01
C ASN A 98 -14.28 -7.45 5.59
N TYR A 99 -13.99 -6.61 4.59
CA TYR A 99 -13.91 -7.06 3.21
C TYR A 99 -12.62 -7.84 2.91
N PHE A 100 -11.49 -7.39 3.42
CA PHE A 100 -10.22 -8.11 3.29
C PHE A 100 -10.14 -9.35 4.18
N ASP A 101 -10.92 -9.39 5.28
CA ASP A 101 -10.93 -10.50 6.23
C ASP A 101 -9.50 -10.78 6.75
N VAL A 102 -9.06 -12.03 6.75
CA VAL A 102 -7.73 -12.42 7.24
C VAL A 102 -6.58 -11.69 6.54
N CYS A 103 -6.72 -11.38 5.26
CA CYS A 103 -5.75 -10.62 4.48
C CYS A 103 -5.52 -9.19 5.03
N PHE A 104 -6.48 -8.65 5.78
CA PHE A 104 -6.31 -7.33 6.38
C PHE A 104 -5.13 -7.27 7.37
N LEU A 105 -4.79 -8.39 7.97
CA LEU A 105 -3.69 -8.52 8.93
C LEU A 105 -2.31 -8.51 8.27
N ASP A 106 -2.25 -8.63 6.96
CA ASP A 106 -0.99 -8.65 6.21
C ASP A 106 -0.52 -7.24 5.80
N PHE A 107 -1.37 -6.22 6.01
CA PHE A 107 -0.93 -4.84 5.93
C PHE A 107 -0.23 -4.44 7.23
N ASP A 108 1.06 -4.07 7.14
CA ASP A 108 1.86 -3.66 8.30
C ASP A 108 1.35 -2.37 8.93
N HIS A 109 0.80 -1.48 8.10
CA HIS A 109 0.23 -0.21 8.53
C HIS A 109 -1.12 0.05 7.87
N VAL A 110 -2.12 0.42 8.66
CA VAL A 110 -3.45 0.80 8.18
C VAL A 110 -3.78 2.21 8.66
N LEU A 111 -4.06 3.11 7.72
CA LEU A 111 -4.33 4.52 7.97
C LEU A 111 -5.69 4.91 7.40
N ASN A 112 -6.35 5.88 8.04
CA ASN A 112 -7.60 6.43 7.56
C ASN A 112 -7.38 7.81 6.94
N ALA A 113 -7.78 7.97 5.67
CA ALA A 113 -7.73 9.23 4.94
C ALA A 113 -9.07 9.97 4.92
N SER A 114 -10.15 9.33 5.33
CA SER A 114 -11.51 9.89 5.22
C SER A 114 -11.78 10.40 3.77
N ASN A 115 -12.20 11.64 3.61
CA ASN A 115 -12.52 12.22 2.31
C ASN A 115 -11.29 12.72 1.52
N ALA A 116 -10.08 12.65 2.06
CA ALA A 116 -8.87 13.05 1.35
C ALA A 116 -8.51 12.08 0.20
N ILE A 117 -9.06 10.87 0.20
CA ILE A 117 -9.05 9.97 -0.96
C ILE A 117 -10.47 9.74 -1.43
N SER A 118 -10.77 10.14 -2.65
CA SER A 118 -12.13 10.20 -3.20
C SER A 118 -12.28 9.55 -4.57
N GLN A 119 -11.22 8.87 -5.05
CA GLN A 119 -11.23 8.19 -6.35
C GLN A 119 -12.47 7.30 -6.50
N ASN A 120 -12.99 7.18 -7.72
CA ASN A 120 -14.22 6.45 -8.02
C ASN A 120 -14.09 5.56 -9.28
N GLY A 121 -12.89 5.00 -9.49
CA GLY A 121 -12.65 4.03 -10.56
C GLY A 121 -12.18 4.62 -11.88
N ASN A 122 -12.21 5.94 -12.05
CA ASN A 122 -11.77 6.64 -13.26
C ASN A 122 -10.81 7.80 -12.99
N ASP A 123 -10.35 7.94 -11.74
CA ASP A 123 -9.49 9.02 -11.28
C ASP A 123 -8.02 8.60 -11.23
N ALA A 124 -7.13 9.52 -11.59
CA ALA A 124 -5.70 9.30 -11.47
C ALA A 124 -5.22 9.58 -10.04
N ILE A 125 -4.15 8.90 -9.63
CA ILE A 125 -3.56 9.01 -8.30
C ILE A 125 -2.11 9.46 -8.42
N GLU A 126 -1.73 10.46 -7.62
CA GLU A 126 -0.37 10.97 -7.54
C GLU A 126 0.22 10.68 -6.17
N LEU A 127 1.44 10.12 -6.15
CA LEU A 127 2.26 9.94 -4.95
C LEU A 127 3.27 11.08 -4.86
N PHE A 128 3.28 11.76 -3.73
CA PHE A 128 4.18 12.88 -3.44
C PHE A 128 5.28 12.48 -2.45
N PHE A 129 6.46 13.06 -2.67
CA PHE A 129 7.57 13.06 -1.75
C PHE A 129 8.15 14.48 -1.66
N ASP A 130 8.19 15.05 -0.47
CA ASP A 130 8.61 16.45 -0.22
C ASP A 130 7.91 17.46 -1.17
N GLY A 131 6.60 17.27 -1.38
CA GLY A 131 5.77 18.08 -2.26
C GLY A 131 6.01 17.89 -3.76
N ILE A 132 6.85 16.93 -4.16
CA ILE A 132 7.16 16.62 -5.56
C ILE A 132 6.46 15.29 -5.92
N ILE A 133 5.80 15.25 -7.09
CA ILE A 133 5.21 14.03 -7.63
C ILE A 133 6.33 13.07 -8.02
N ILE A 134 6.34 11.88 -7.41
CA ILE A 134 7.34 10.84 -7.68
C ILE A 134 6.76 9.68 -8.48
N GLU A 135 5.45 9.49 -8.43
CA GLU A 135 4.75 8.44 -9.18
C GLU A 135 3.32 8.89 -9.49
N THR A 136 2.79 8.45 -10.65
CA THR A 136 1.39 8.68 -11.04
C THR A 136 0.81 7.40 -11.61
N PHE A 137 -0.36 6.99 -11.12
CA PHE A 137 -1.26 6.03 -11.77
C PHE A 137 -2.33 6.81 -12.53
N GLY A 138 -2.56 6.44 -13.79
CA GLY A 138 -3.52 7.13 -14.66
C GLY A 138 -2.93 8.37 -15.33
N ASP A 139 -3.80 9.15 -15.97
CA ASP A 139 -3.48 10.46 -16.56
C ASP A 139 -4.38 11.52 -15.92
N VAL A 140 -3.79 12.46 -15.19
CA VAL A 140 -4.50 13.50 -14.45
C VAL A 140 -5.38 14.41 -15.34
N LYS A 141 -5.18 14.38 -16.66
CA LYS A 141 -5.95 15.17 -17.64
C LYS A 141 -6.97 14.35 -18.42
N VAL A 142 -7.11 13.07 -18.10
CA VAL A 142 -8.00 12.14 -18.79
C VAL A 142 -8.94 11.50 -17.79
N ASP A 143 -10.25 11.64 -18.01
CA ASP A 143 -11.24 10.82 -17.31
C ASP A 143 -11.05 9.36 -17.74
N GLY A 144 -10.80 8.48 -16.76
CA GLY A 144 -10.51 7.07 -17.01
C GLY A 144 -11.67 6.26 -17.54
N THR A 145 -12.89 6.80 -17.53
CA THR A 145 -14.09 6.10 -18.00
C THR A 145 -13.93 5.60 -19.43
N GLY A 146 -14.09 4.31 -19.66
CA GLY A 146 -13.95 3.66 -20.97
C GLY A 146 -12.49 3.53 -21.45
N THR A 147 -11.51 3.89 -20.66
CA THR A 147 -10.08 3.70 -20.97
C THR A 147 -9.59 2.31 -20.52
N ALA A 148 -8.37 1.95 -20.93
CA ALA A 148 -7.75 0.70 -20.51
C ALA A 148 -7.35 0.68 -19.01
N TRP A 149 -7.43 1.80 -18.31
CA TRP A 149 -7.05 1.92 -16.90
C TRP A 149 -8.24 2.24 -15.98
N GLU A 150 -9.48 2.14 -16.46
CA GLU A 150 -10.68 2.23 -15.62
C GLU A 150 -10.73 1.05 -14.64
N TYR A 151 -10.94 1.34 -13.36
CA TYR A 151 -11.00 0.38 -12.25
C TYR A 151 -12.28 0.51 -11.42
N LEU A 152 -13.38 0.96 -12.05
CA LEU A 152 -14.67 1.18 -11.41
C LEU A 152 -15.18 -0.11 -10.73
N ASP A 153 -15.57 -0.02 -9.46
CA ASP A 153 -16.02 -1.12 -8.62
C ASP A 153 -15.07 -2.34 -8.68
N SER A 154 -13.78 -2.04 -8.63
CA SER A 154 -12.69 -2.98 -8.88
C SER A 154 -11.38 -2.48 -8.25
N TRP A 155 -10.26 -2.85 -8.86
CA TRP A 155 -8.93 -2.46 -8.44
C TRP A 155 -7.94 -2.42 -9.62
N ALA A 156 -6.89 -1.63 -9.45
CA ALA A 156 -5.65 -1.73 -10.22
C ALA A 156 -4.51 -2.17 -9.29
N TYR A 157 -3.65 -3.07 -9.75
CA TYR A 157 -2.52 -3.61 -8.97
C TYR A 157 -1.25 -3.60 -9.80
N LYS A 158 -0.16 -3.12 -9.22
CA LYS A 158 1.13 -3.06 -9.91
C LYS A 158 1.73 -4.47 -10.02
N ASP A 159 1.96 -4.91 -11.26
CA ASP A 159 2.51 -6.22 -11.58
C ASP A 159 3.32 -6.13 -12.87
N PRO A 160 4.54 -6.73 -12.93
CA PRO A 160 5.37 -6.71 -14.15
C PRO A 160 4.68 -7.30 -15.40
N SER A 161 3.71 -8.20 -15.21
CA SER A 161 2.93 -8.79 -16.30
C SER A 161 1.78 -7.91 -16.80
N GLY A 162 1.56 -6.77 -16.15
CA GLY A 162 0.46 -5.86 -16.47
C GLY A 162 0.57 -5.27 -17.88
N SER A 163 -0.58 -5.07 -18.52
CA SER A 163 -0.67 -4.50 -19.87
C SER A 163 -0.82 -2.98 -19.91
N VAL A 164 -1.18 -2.37 -18.78
CA VAL A 164 -1.30 -0.91 -18.64
C VAL A 164 -0.05 -0.38 -17.98
N SER A 165 0.57 0.65 -18.56
CA SER A 165 1.85 1.18 -18.07
C SER A 165 1.75 2.69 -17.78
N PHE A 166 2.19 3.07 -16.56
CA PHE A 166 2.33 4.45 -16.13
C PHE A 166 3.72 4.69 -15.51
N SER A 167 3.98 5.92 -15.04
CA SER A 167 5.20 6.17 -14.29
C SER A 167 5.21 5.25 -13.06
N GLY A 168 6.28 4.54 -12.84
CA GLY A 168 6.39 3.59 -11.72
C GLY A 168 6.09 2.14 -12.05
N GLY A 169 5.64 1.79 -13.26
CA GLY A 169 5.55 0.40 -13.70
C GLY A 169 4.29 0.00 -14.43
N ASN A 170 4.12 -1.31 -14.56
CA ASN A 170 2.97 -1.93 -15.23
C ASN A 170 1.90 -2.30 -14.22
N TRP A 171 0.65 -2.35 -14.70
CA TRP A 171 -0.53 -2.60 -13.89
C TRP A 171 -1.42 -3.67 -14.54
N ILE A 172 -1.96 -4.54 -13.71
CA ILE A 172 -3.12 -5.39 -14.01
C ILE A 172 -4.35 -4.77 -13.35
N LEU A 173 -5.52 -4.99 -13.95
CA LEU A 173 -6.78 -4.46 -13.44
C LEU A 173 -7.79 -5.59 -13.27
N GLY A 174 -8.59 -5.53 -12.22
CA GLY A 174 -9.81 -6.31 -12.13
C GLY A 174 -10.82 -5.82 -13.18
N SER A 175 -11.72 -6.68 -13.61
CA SER A 175 -12.78 -6.25 -14.51
C SER A 175 -13.70 -5.25 -13.83
N ILE A 176 -14.22 -4.28 -14.57
CA ILE A 176 -15.20 -3.31 -14.08
C ILE A 176 -16.36 -4.02 -13.38
N GLY A 177 -16.73 -3.56 -12.20
CA GLY A 177 -17.84 -4.12 -11.42
C GLY A 177 -17.56 -5.48 -10.77
N CYS A 178 -16.34 -6.02 -10.84
CA CYS A 178 -16.06 -7.39 -10.39
C CYS A 178 -16.10 -7.57 -8.87
N THR A 179 -16.10 -6.50 -8.08
CA THR A 179 -16.26 -6.58 -6.62
C THR A 179 -17.71 -6.39 -6.18
N SER A 180 -18.60 -5.96 -7.10
CA SER A 180 -20.01 -5.68 -6.78
C SER A 180 -20.72 -6.92 -6.26
N GLY A 181 -21.40 -6.76 -5.13
CA GLY A 181 -22.16 -7.84 -4.51
C GLY A 181 -21.34 -8.86 -3.73
N SER A 182 -20.02 -8.74 -3.69
CA SER A 182 -19.16 -9.60 -2.85
C SER A 182 -19.12 -9.11 -1.40
N VAL A 183 -18.97 -10.06 -0.47
CA VAL A 183 -18.87 -9.76 0.97
C VAL A 183 -17.43 -9.79 1.48
N THR A 184 -16.56 -10.48 0.76
CA THR A 184 -15.11 -10.51 1.01
C THR A 184 -14.35 -10.51 -0.30
N THR A 185 -13.07 -10.14 -0.27
CA THR A 185 -12.21 -10.18 -1.45
C THR A 185 -12.10 -11.60 -2.02
N GLN A 186 -12.08 -12.64 -1.18
CA GLN A 186 -12.00 -14.04 -1.60
C GLN A 186 -13.26 -14.54 -2.33
N THR A 187 -14.43 -13.93 -2.03
CA THR A 187 -15.72 -14.31 -2.67
C THR A 187 -16.02 -13.46 -3.89
N SER A 188 -15.22 -12.44 -4.16
CA SER A 188 -15.30 -11.60 -5.36
C SER A 188 -14.94 -12.38 -6.62
N SER A 189 -15.47 -11.98 -7.77
CA SER A 189 -15.07 -12.55 -9.06
C SER A 189 -13.64 -12.13 -9.47
N CYS A 190 -13.06 -11.15 -8.79
CA CYS A 190 -11.68 -10.69 -8.95
C CYS A 190 -11.04 -10.43 -7.58
N PRO A 191 -10.61 -11.46 -6.85
CA PRO A 191 -9.93 -11.26 -5.58
C PRO A 191 -8.74 -10.30 -5.71
N TYR A 192 -8.51 -9.47 -4.69
CA TYR A 192 -7.40 -8.53 -4.71
C TYR A 192 -6.05 -9.27 -4.71
N PRO A 193 -5.12 -8.98 -5.63
CA PRO A 193 -3.94 -9.81 -5.85
C PRO A 193 -3.05 -10.00 -4.63
N PHE A 194 -2.87 -8.98 -3.80
CA PHE A 194 -2.13 -9.06 -2.54
C PHE A 194 -2.64 -10.19 -1.63
N CYS A 195 -3.96 -10.41 -1.62
CA CYS A 195 -4.60 -11.42 -0.80
C CYS A 195 -4.55 -12.84 -1.40
N ILE A 196 -4.20 -12.99 -2.68
CA ILE A 196 -4.09 -14.31 -3.32
C ILE A 196 -2.70 -14.92 -3.11
N THR A 197 -1.67 -14.07 -3.07
CA THR A 197 -0.26 -14.50 -2.92
C THR A 197 0.05 -15.02 -1.53
N ILE A 198 -0.81 -14.75 -0.56
CA ILE A 198 -0.69 -15.29 0.77
C ILE A 198 -1.26 -16.70 0.76
N ASN A 199 -0.42 -17.67 0.42
CA ASN A 199 -0.75 -19.06 0.65
C ASN A 199 -1.02 -19.26 2.14
N TYR A 200 -2.21 -19.77 2.49
CA TYR A 200 -2.65 -20.11 3.84
C TYR A 200 -1.68 -21.05 4.60
N THR A 201 -0.60 -21.50 3.97
CA THR A 201 0.45 -22.32 4.57
C THR A 201 1.44 -21.52 5.42
N ASP A 202 1.47 -20.19 5.31
CA ASP A 202 2.41 -19.35 6.07
C ASP A 202 1.76 -18.49 7.16
N HIS A 203 0.43 -18.54 7.34
CA HIS A 203 -0.07 -18.24 8.66
C HIS A 203 0.61 -19.24 9.58
N LYS A 204 1.65 -18.80 10.26
CA LYS A 204 2.12 -19.48 11.48
C LYS A 204 0.87 -19.69 12.30
N GLN A 205 0.23 -20.84 12.09
CA GLN A 205 -0.61 -21.40 13.10
C GLN A 205 0.32 -21.39 14.30
N SER A 206 0.13 -20.41 15.17
CA SER A 206 0.71 -20.45 16.50
C SER A 206 0.13 -21.74 17.06
N THR A 207 0.78 -22.84 16.74
CA THR A 207 0.60 -24.06 17.49
C THR A 207 0.98 -23.62 18.87
N VAL A 208 -0.05 -23.33 19.67
CA VAL A 208 0.11 -23.17 21.10
C VAL A 208 0.71 -24.51 21.51
N LEU A 209 2.03 -24.53 21.63
CA LEU A 209 2.74 -25.64 22.19
C LEU A 209 2.29 -25.68 23.65
N ALA A 210 1.19 -26.38 23.90
CA ALA A 210 0.68 -26.55 25.23
C ALA A 210 1.65 -27.50 25.95
N ILE A 211 2.60 -26.91 26.64
CA ILE A 211 3.46 -27.64 27.56
C ILE A 211 2.63 -27.85 28.81
N TYR A 212 2.07 -29.03 28.93
CA TYR A 212 1.45 -29.48 30.19
C TYR A 212 2.55 -29.91 31.12
N PRO A 213 2.68 -29.35 32.33
CA PRO A 213 3.50 -29.93 33.34
C PRO A 213 2.82 -31.23 33.74
N ASN A 214 3.34 -32.33 33.26
CA ASN A 214 2.98 -33.65 33.79
C ASN A 214 3.63 -33.75 35.17
N PRO A 215 2.93 -34.21 36.23
CA PRO A 215 3.53 -34.43 37.54
C PRO A 215 4.53 -35.58 37.55
N SER A 216 4.73 -36.30 36.44
CA SER A 216 5.81 -37.31 36.33
C SER A 216 7.16 -36.59 36.14
N ARG A 217 8.15 -37.03 36.89
CA ARG A 217 9.42 -36.30 37.05
C ARG A 217 10.39 -36.41 35.86
N ASP A 218 10.07 -37.14 34.78
CA ASP A 218 11.10 -37.60 33.86
C ASP A 218 10.85 -37.34 32.36
N TYR A 219 9.73 -36.71 31.95
CA TYR A 219 9.50 -36.39 30.53
C TYR A 219 8.46 -35.30 30.31
N ILE A 220 8.62 -34.58 29.21
CA ILE A 220 7.68 -33.58 28.68
C ILE A 220 7.03 -34.21 27.44
N ILE A 221 5.70 -34.29 27.40
CA ILE A 221 4.97 -34.64 26.17
C ILE A 221 4.76 -33.38 25.39
N ILE A 222 5.29 -33.35 24.19
CA ILE A 222 5.02 -32.31 23.20
C ILE A 222 3.97 -32.90 22.25
N ASP A 223 2.71 -32.48 22.41
CA ASP A 223 1.65 -32.83 21.47
C ASP A 223 1.59 -31.75 20.37
N GLY A 224 2.06 -32.11 19.22
CA GLY A 224 2.00 -31.28 18.01
C GLY A 224 1.83 -32.21 16.83
N ASP A 225 0.77 -32.02 16.05
CA ASP A 225 0.59 -32.70 14.77
C ASP A 225 1.73 -32.32 13.84
N MET A 226 2.75 -33.15 13.76
CA MET A 226 3.77 -33.09 12.70
C MET A 226 3.23 -33.89 11.51
N ASN A 227 2.29 -33.29 10.79
CA ASN A 227 1.94 -33.80 9.47
C ASN A 227 2.83 -33.12 8.43
N ASN A 228 3.69 -33.94 7.80
CA ASN A 228 4.44 -33.68 6.59
C ASN A 228 3.56 -33.26 5.43
#